data_f55b7595c643025fb6ad6487edf0f7d3
#
_entry.id   f55b7595c643025fb6ad6487edf0f7d3
#
_cell.length_a   1.000
_cell.length_b   1.000
_cell.length_c   1.000
_cell.angle_alpha   90.00
_cell.angle_beta   90.00
_cell.angle_gamma   90.00
#
_symmetry.space_group_name_H-M   'P 1'
#
loop_
_entity.id
_entity.type
_entity.pdbx_description
1 polymer ?
#
loop_
_entity_poly.entity_id
_entity_poly.type
_entity_poly.pdbx_seq_one_letter_code
_entity_poly.pdbx_strand_id
1 'polypeptide(L)'
;MLFRSQQLCNDIFSASYQNLISEIQKNNQNTIELAETYLRYYEFSSFCPSVKKLRDDYLLTQIKKSNSSESYQNFMIEWPECLCKHEILYLLEKSIFEEETALQTPESYLRFLENHPETPFKIPAQEALFLIYKETQNAKKLYEFIKKFPANEHIPEAWKLFFTLSVEHYNPESLAEFIFDYPEFPFKNSIIQEIQVAGMELIRVNSNDKFGFIDTSGNWVVTPDYEELTNFQEGLAVAVVNEKYGYINKKGEWIISPNYDEAENFQNGVAIVIKNDRQLLIDR
;
A
#
# COMPACT_ATOMS: atom_id res chain seq x y z
N MET A 1 -55.21 -0.87 42.18
CA MET A 1 -55.57 -0.17 40.92
C MET A 1 -54.37 0.10 40.04
N LEU A 2 -53.25 0.60 40.54
CA LEU A 2 -52.08 0.91 39.73
C LEU A 2 -51.49 -0.29 38.90
N PHE A 3 -51.45 -1.49 39.46
CA PHE A 3 -50.95 -2.68 38.75
C PHE A 3 -51.81 -3.09 37.57
N ARG A 4 -53.17 -2.96 37.66
CA ARG A 4 -54.05 -3.27 36.55
C ARG A 4 -53.97 -2.26 35.39
N SER A 5 -53.73 -1.00 35.70
CA SER A 5 -53.55 0.04 34.67
C SER A 5 -52.20 -0.14 33.93
N GLN A 6 -51.18 -0.54 34.63
CA GLN A 6 -49.85 -0.77 34.04
C GLN A 6 -49.83 -2.01 33.11
N GLN A 7 -50.54 -3.10 33.56
CA GLN A 7 -50.73 -4.29 32.72
C GLN A 7 -51.54 -3.93 31.45
N LEU A 8 -52.63 -3.19 31.57
CA LEU A 8 -53.42 -2.78 30.43
C LEU A 8 -52.63 -1.91 29.42
N CYS A 9 -51.77 -1.01 29.89
CA CYS A 9 -50.90 -0.21 29.01
C CYS A 9 -49.90 -1.10 28.28
N ASN A 10 -49.29 -2.07 28.96
CA ASN A 10 -48.35 -2.98 28.31
C ASN A 10 -49.04 -3.87 27.26
N ASP A 11 -50.27 -4.31 27.54
CA ASP A 11 -51.07 -5.12 26.56
C ASP A 11 -51.40 -4.27 25.33
N ILE A 12 -51.77 -2.99 25.50
CA ILE A 12 -52.03 -2.06 24.37
C ILE A 12 -50.76 -1.83 23.55
N PHE A 13 -49.62 -1.56 24.22
CA PHE A 13 -48.33 -1.34 23.55
C PHE A 13 -47.89 -2.60 22.73
N SER A 14 -48.05 -3.78 23.33
CA SER A 14 -47.74 -5.04 22.67
C SER A 14 -48.65 -5.29 21.44
N ALA A 15 -49.94 -5.10 21.59
CA ALA A 15 -50.89 -5.27 20.46
C ALA A 15 -50.61 -4.27 19.32
N SER A 16 -50.34 -3.00 19.67
CA SER A 16 -50.02 -1.97 18.68
C SER A 16 -48.68 -2.25 17.97
N TYR A 17 -47.71 -2.76 18.66
CA TYR A 17 -46.42 -3.18 18.07
C TYR A 17 -46.59 -4.36 17.11
N GLN A 18 -47.37 -5.40 17.50
CA GLN A 18 -47.64 -6.53 16.64
C GLN A 18 -48.42 -6.11 15.37
N ASN A 19 -49.37 -5.17 15.53
CA ASN A 19 -50.09 -4.60 14.38
C ASN A 19 -49.14 -3.82 13.45
N LEU A 20 -48.25 -2.99 14.00
CA LEU A 20 -47.22 -2.28 13.23
C LEU A 20 -46.36 -3.26 12.41
N ILE A 21 -45.83 -4.33 13.04
CA ILE A 21 -45.02 -5.33 12.34
C ILE A 21 -45.83 -5.99 11.21
N SER A 22 -47.08 -6.37 11.49
CA SER A 22 -47.99 -6.97 10.46
C SER A 22 -48.22 -6.04 9.26
N GLU A 23 -48.45 -4.76 9.51
CA GLU A 23 -48.70 -3.76 8.43
C GLU A 23 -47.42 -3.51 7.62
N ILE A 24 -46.25 -3.42 8.27
CA ILE A 24 -44.96 -3.30 7.57
C ILE A 24 -44.67 -4.53 6.71
N GLN A 25 -44.99 -5.73 7.19
CA GLN A 25 -44.83 -6.97 6.41
C GLN A 25 -45.73 -7.02 5.18
N LYS A 26 -46.95 -6.43 5.26
CA LYS A 26 -47.87 -6.35 4.14
C LYS A 26 -47.49 -5.29 3.11
N ASN A 27 -47.04 -4.14 3.56
CA ASN A 27 -46.69 -3.01 2.71
C ASN A 27 -45.46 -2.25 3.22
N ASN A 28 -44.28 -2.65 2.74
CA ASN A 28 -43.02 -2.09 3.15
C ASN A 28 -42.81 -0.60 2.76
N GLN A 29 -43.62 -0.05 1.85
CA GLN A 29 -43.47 1.33 1.36
C GLN A 29 -43.82 2.38 2.43
N ASN A 30 -44.66 2.03 3.42
CA ASN A 30 -45.11 2.96 4.46
C ASN A 30 -44.37 2.75 5.80
N THR A 31 -43.25 2.02 5.80
CA THR A 31 -42.53 1.66 7.04
C THR A 31 -42.18 2.86 7.89
N ILE A 32 -41.68 3.96 7.28
CA ILE A 32 -41.30 5.18 8.01
C ILE A 32 -42.49 5.83 8.68
N GLU A 33 -43.57 6.08 7.93
CA GLU A 33 -44.80 6.74 8.43
C GLU A 33 -45.43 5.94 9.57
N LEU A 34 -45.50 4.63 9.42
CA LEU A 34 -46.06 3.73 10.44
C LEU A 34 -45.19 3.72 11.71
N ALA A 35 -43.88 3.68 11.55
CA ALA A 35 -42.93 3.72 12.67
C ALA A 35 -42.97 5.07 13.41
N GLU A 36 -42.94 6.19 12.69
CA GLU A 36 -43.05 7.54 13.27
C GLU A 36 -44.42 7.75 13.98
N THR A 37 -45.51 7.23 13.39
CA THR A 37 -46.80 7.25 14.02
C THR A 37 -46.79 6.48 15.34
N TYR A 38 -46.23 5.29 15.38
CA TYR A 38 -46.08 4.51 16.60
C TYR A 38 -45.28 5.28 17.66
N LEU A 39 -44.09 5.80 17.31
CA LEU A 39 -43.20 6.53 18.23
C LEU A 39 -43.86 7.79 18.81
N ARG A 40 -44.72 8.46 18.03
CA ARG A 40 -45.46 9.65 18.46
C ARG A 40 -46.57 9.34 19.47
N TYR A 41 -47.36 8.28 19.21
CA TYR A 41 -48.51 7.95 20.03
C TYR A 41 -48.21 7.06 21.24
N TYR A 42 -47.10 6.33 21.17
CA TYR A 42 -46.71 5.37 22.22
C TYR A 42 -45.29 5.63 22.77
N GLU A 43 -44.96 6.88 23.01
CA GLU A 43 -43.62 7.34 23.43
C GLU A 43 -43.02 6.63 24.65
N PHE A 44 -43.90 6.18 25.58
CA PHE A 44 -43.52 5.45 26.81
C PHE A 44 -43.50 3.92 26.62
N SER A 45 -43.71 3.44 25.44
CA SER A 45 -43.69 1.99 25.15
C SER A 45 -42.28 1.41 25.23
N SER A 46 -42.18 0.24 25.91
CA SER A 46 -40.93 -0.53 25.92
C SER A 46 -40.49 -1.02 24.54
N PHE A 47 -41.35 -0.94 23.52
CA PHE A 47 -41.06 -1.30 22.14
C PHE A 47 -40.45 -0.16 21.31
N CYS A 48 -40.42 1.09 21.82
CA CYS A 48 -39.86 2.23 21.09
C CYS A 48 -38.42 2.00 20.57
N PRO A 49 -37.47 1.40 21.33
CA PRO A 49 -36.15 1.10 20.79
C PRO A 49 -36.20 0.15 19.59
N SER A 50 -37.07 -0.86 19.63
CA SER A 50 -37.24 -1.83 18.51
C SER A 50 -37.86 -1.16 17.28
N VAL A 51 -38.83 -0.26 17.46
CA VAL A 51 -39.45 0.50 16.38
C VAL A 51 -38.48 1.50 15.77
N LYS A 52 -37.68 2.21 16.58
CA LYS A 52 -36.60 3.08 16.08
C LYS A 52 -35.62 2.28 15.22
N LYS A 53 -35.16 1.14 15.74
CA LYS A 53 -34.26 0.28 14.99
C LYS A 53 -34.86 -0.17 13.66
N LEU A 54 -36.09 -0.60 13.63
CA LEU A 54 -36.81 -1.02 12.42
C LEU A 54 -36.88 0.09 11.37
N ARG A 55 -37.24 1.32 11.81
CA ARG A 55 -37.25 2.52 10.96
C ARG A 55 -35.86 2.79 10.39
N ASP A 56 -34.85 2.80 11.23
CA ASP A 56 -33.47 3.15 10.87
C ASP A 56 -32.84 2.11 9.96
N ASP A 57 -33.11 0.82 10.15
CA ASP A 57 -32.69 -0.27 9.27
C ASP A 57 -33.33 -0.12 7.87
N TYR A 58 -34.60 0.28 7.83
CA TYR A 58 -35.28 0.55 6.57
C TYR A 58 -34.71 1.78 5.86
N LEU A 59 -34.52 2.90 6.58
CA LEU A 59 -33.90 4.12 6.07
C LEU A 59 -32.52 3.85 5.49
N LEU A 60 -31.70 3.11 6.22
CA LEU A 60 -30.35 2.72 5.78
C LEU A 60 -30.41 1.91 4.47
N THR A 61 -31.37 0.99 4.36
CA THR A 61 -31.55 0.19 3.14
C THR A 61 -31.96 1.06 1.94
N GLN A 62 -32.76 2.11 2.15
CA GLN A 62 -33.17 3.01 1.07
C GLN A 62 -32.02 3.93 0.64
N ILE A 63 -31.32 4.58 1.59
CA ILE A 63 -30.27 5.54 1.27
C ILE A 63 -29.07 4.89 0.59
N LYS A 64 -28.74 3.64 0.91
CA LYS A 64 -27.69 2.86 0.23
C LYS A 64 -27.91 2.71 -1.28
N LYS A 65 -29.13 2.90 -1.78
CA LYS A 65 -29.42 2.83 -3.22
C LYS A 65 -29.00 4.09 -3.98
N SER A 66 -28.88 5.22 -3.32
CA SER A 66 -28.59 6.51 -3.98
C SER A 66 -27.11 6.72 -4.29
N ASN A 67 -26.21 6.17 -3.48
CA ASN A 67 -24.75 6.15 -3.66
C ASN A 67 -24.11 7.48 -4.08
N SER A 68 -24.55 8.61 -3.47
CA SER A 68 -23.96 9.93 -3.70
C SER A 68 -23.70 10.68 -2.39
N SER A 69 -22.63 11.47 -2.34
CA SER A 69 -22.27 12.27 -1.17
C SER A 69 -23.39 13.24 -0.77
N GLU A 70 -24.01 13.90 -1.75
CA GLU A 70 -25.14 14.81 -1.52
C GLU A 70 -26.33 14.10 -0.85
N SER A 71 -26.65 12.89 -1.30
CA SER A 71 -27.76 12.10 -0.73
C SER A 71 -27.49 11.74 0.73
N TYR A 72 -26.27 11.34 1.06
CA TYR A 72 -25.88 11.02 2.45
C TYR A 72 -25.86 12.27 3.33
N GLN A 73 -25.40 13.42 2.83
CA GLN A 73 -25.45 14.70 3.55
C GLN A 73 -26.90 15.10 3.86
N ASN A 74 -27.78 15.08 2.87
CA ASN A 74 -29.20 15.39 3.05
C ASN A 74 -29.87 14.44 4.04
N PHE A 75 -29.56 13.14 3.98
CA PHE A 75 -30.04 12.15 4.93
C PHE A 75 -29.64 12.51 6.39
N MET A 76 -28.39 12.90 6.62
CA MET A 76 -27.91 13.25 7.96
C MET A 76 -28.60 14.52 8.51
N ILE A 77 -28.98 15.44 7.64
CA ILE A 77 -29.75 16.64 8.02
C ILE A 77 -31.17 16.25 8.41
N GLU A 78 -31.81 15.38 7.64
CA GLU A 78 -33.19 14.93 7.84
C GLU A 78 -33.33 13.99 9.05
N TRP A 79 -32.34 13.10 9.27
CA TRP A 79 -32.35 12.05 10.29
C TRP A 79 -31.13 12.12 11.23
N PRO A 80 -30.92 13.23 12.00
CA PRO A 80 -29.71 13.42 12.80
C PRO A 80 -29.56 12.42 13.96
N GLU A 81 -30.68 11.86 14.43
CA GLU A 81 -30.76 10.89 15.55
C GLU A 81 -30.87 9.43 15.08
N CYS A 82 -30.62 9.13 13.81
CA CYS A 82 -30.60 7.77 13.30
C CYS A 82 -29.53 6.93 13.98
N LEU A 83 -29.87 5.72 14.42
CA LEU A 83 -28.91 4.75 14.96
C LEU A 83 -27.86 4.32 13.91
N CYS A 84 -28.19 4.50 12.62
CA CYS A 84 -27.32 4.21 11.48
C CYS A 84 -26.28 5.30 11.19
N LYS A 85 -26.20 6.36 11.98
CA LYS A 85 -25.37 7.54 11.73
C LYS A 85 -23.89 7.22 11.42
N HIS A 86 -23.28 6.31 12.17
CA HIS A 86 -21.87 5.93 11.94
C HIS A 86 -21.66 5.27 10.58
N GLU A 87 -22.61 4.41 10.16
CA GLU A 87 -22.54 3.76 8.86
C GLU A 87 -22.76 4.77 7.72
N ILE A 88 -23.68 5.71 7.89
CA ILE A 88 -23.92 6.79 6.91
C ILE A 88 -22.70 7.71 6.79
N LEU A 89 -22.04 8.05 7.91
CA LEU A 89 -20.81 8.83 7.87
C LEU A 89 -19.72 8.11 7.06
N TYR A 90 -19.53 6.82 7.27
CA TYR A 90 -18.58 6.05 6.49
C TYR A 90 -18.92 6.01 4.99
N LEU A 91 -20.21 5.83 4.65
CA LEU A 91 -20.68 5.84 3.27
C LEU A 91 -20.53 7.22 2.61
N LEU A 92 -20.75 8.29 3.38
CA LEU A 92 -20.51 9.66 2.94
C LEU A 92 -19.04 9.89 2.59
N GLU A 93 -18.14 9.57 3.52
CA GLU A 93 -16.69 9.69 3.31
C GLU A 93 -16.23 8.86 2.11
N LYS A 94 -16.78 7.65 1.97
CA LYS A 94 -16.51 6.78 0.81
C LYS A 94 -16.96 7.43 -0.51
N SER A 95 -18.16 7.98 -0.55
CA SER A 95 -18.68 8.64 -1.75
C SER A 95 -17.87 9.87 -2.13
N ILE A 96 -17.48 10.70 -1.15
CA ILE A 96 -16.60 11.85 -1.36
C ILE A 96 -15.26 11.39 -1.96
N PHE A 97 -14.66 10.33 -1.40
CA PHE A 97 -13.42 9.76 -1.93
C PHE A 97 -13.59 9.31 -3.38
N GLU A 98 -14.63 8.52 -3.69
CA GLU A 98 -14.90 8.01 -5.03
C GLU A 98 -15.20 9.14 -6.04
N GLU A 99 -15.96 10.16 -5.64
CA GLU A 99 -16.33 11.31 -6.48
C GLU A 99 -15.11 12.21 -6.75
N GLU A 100 -14.35 12.61 -5.72
CA GLU A 100 -13.22 13.52 -5.88
C GLU A 100 -12.01 12.88 -6.54
N THR A 101 -11.85 11.56 -6.42
CA THR A 101 -10.74 10.82 -7.05
C THR A 101 -11.14 10.08 -8.33
N ALA A 102 -12.33 10.32 -8.87
CA ALA A 102 -12.87 9.63 -10.07
C ALA A 102 -11.94 9.71 -11.30
N LEU A 103 -11.17 10.78 -11.44
CA LEU A 103 -10.20 10.94 -12.53
C LEU A 103 -8.95 10.06 -12.37
N GLN A 104 -8.71 9.50 -11.20
CA GLN A 104 -7.56 8.66 -10.87
C GLN A 104 -6.20 9.30 -11.24
N THR A 105 -6.11 10.63 -11.13
CA THR A 105 -4.88 11.38 -11.38
C THR A 105 -4.17 11.75 -10.07
N PRO A 106 -2.84 11.96 -10.09
CA PRO A 106 -2.11 12.43 -8.92
C PRO A 106 -2.72 13.69 -8.29
N GLU A 107 -3.16 14.62 -9.13
CA GLU A 107 -3.77 15.87 -8.70
C GLU A 107 -5.09 15.66 -7.97
N SER A 108 -5.92 14.70 -8.40
CA SER A 108 -7.18 14.39 -7.74
C SER A 108 -6.95 13.81 -6.34
N TYR A 109 -6.00 12.86 -6.20
CA TYR A 109 -5.64 12.30 -4.89
C TYR A 109 -4.98 13.32 -3.96
N LEU A 110 -4.07 14.16 -4.48
CA LEU A 110 -3.44 15.21 -3.68
C LEU A 110 -4.46 16.22 -3.16
N ARG A 111 -5.37 16.68 -4.02
CA ARG A 111 -6.46 17.60 -3.64
C ARG A 111 -7.39 16.96 -2.60
N PHE A 112 -7.77 15.70 -2.78
CA PHE A 112 -8.57 14.97 -1.81
C PHE A 112 -7.88 14.91 -0.44
N LEU A 113 -6.59 14.54 -0.39
CA LEU A 113 -5.82 14.48 0.86
C LEU A 113 -5.65 15.85 1.55
N GLU A 114 -5.62 16.94 0.79
CA GLU A 114 -5.55 18.31 1.31
C GLU A 114 -6.90 18.76 1.89
N ASN A 115 -7.99 18.45 1.20
CA ASN A 115 -9.35 18.83 1.62
C ASN A 115 -9.86 17.98 2.80
N HIS A 116 -9.41 16.72 2.91
CA HIS A 116 -9.91 15.74 3.89
C HIS A 116 -8.78 15.11 4.72
N PRO A 117 -8.06 15.88 5.57
CA PRO A 117 -6.87 15.39 6.29
C PRO A 117 -7.16 14.27 7.30
N GLU A 118 -8.40 14.23 7.85
CA GLU A 118 -8.83 13.26 8.87
C GLU A 118 -9.72 12.12 8.30
N THR A 119 -9.80 11.99 6.98
CA THR A 119 -10.62 10.97 6.33
C THR A 119 -10.11 9.54 6.62
N PRO A 120 -11.00 8.54 6.76
CA PRO A 120 -10.61 7.13 6.82
C PRO A 120 -10.01 6.62 5.51
N PHE A 121 -10.17 7.36 4.40
CA PHE A 121 -9.63 7.02 3.08
C PHE A 121 -8.25 7.64 2.79
N LYS A 122 -7.58 8.17 3.81
CA LYS A 122 -6.23 8.74 3.71
C LYS A 122 -5.21 7.73 3.19
N ILE A 123 -5.16 6.53 3.77
CA ILE A 123 -4.22 5.49 3.34
C ILE A 123 -4.53 5.01 1.94
N PRO A 124 -5.78 4.61 1.58
CA PRO A 124 -6.12 4.26 0.20
C PRO A 124 -5.74 5.34 -0.85
N ALA A 125 -5.94 6.62 -0.53
CA ALA A 125 -5.55 7.71 -1.42
C ALA A 125 -4.02 7.81 -1.60
N GLN A 126 -3.26 7.64 -0.53
CA GLN A 126 -1.79 7.64 -0.58
C GLN A 126 -1.25 6.42 -1.34
N GLU A 127 -1.85 5.23 -1.16
CA GLU A 127 -1.50 4.03 -1.90
C GLU A 127 -1.70 4.20 -3.41
N ALA A 128 -2.87 4.70 -3.80
CA ALA A 128 -3.17 4.98 -5.21
C ALA A 128 -2.16 5.96 -5.82
N LEU A 129 -1.82 7.02 -5.09
CA LEU A 129 -0.82 8.01 -5.49
C LEU A 129 0.56 7.39 -5.65
N PHE A 130 0.99 6.55 -4.69
CA PHE A 130 2.26 5.84 -4.76
C PHE A 130 2.34 4.93 -5.98
N LEU A 131 1.29 4.15 -6.25
CA LEU A 131 1.22 3.25 -7.40
C LEU A 131 1.38 4.01 -8.73
N ILE A 132 0.71 5.16 -8.89
CA ILE A 132 0.85 6.01 -10.07
C ILE A 132 2.30 6.49 -10.23
N TYR A 133 2.94 6.95 -9.14
CA TYR A 133 4.32 7.42 -9.20
C TYR A 133 5.33 6.31 -9.46
N LYS A 134 5.05 5.10 -8.96
CA LYS A 134 5.83 3.89 -9.25
C LYS A 134 5.72 3.49 -10.73
N GLU A 135 4.51 3.46 -11.29
CA GLU A 135 4.29 3.13 -12.71
C GLU A 135 4.92 4.13 -13.68
N THR A 136 4.84 5.42 -13.35
CA THR A 136 5.42 6.49 -14.18
C THR A 136 6.94 6.61 -14.05
N GLN A 137 7.56 5.88 -13.10
CA GLN A 137 9.00 5.90 -12.82
C GLN A 137 9.57 7.33 -12.70
N ASN A 138 8.82 8.22 -12.07
CA ASN A 138 9.21 9.63 -11.93
C ASN A 138 9.93 9.85 -10.59
N ALA A 139 11.26 9.88 -10.62
CA ALA A 139 12.09 10.07 -9.43
C ALA A 139 11.70 11.31 -8.61
N LYS A 140 11.47 12.47 -9.28
CA LYS A 140 11.08 13.70 -8.60
C LYS A 140 9.77 13.55 -7.83
N LYS A 141 8.76 12.92 -8.45
CA LYS A 141 7.45 12.69 -7.81
C LYS A 141 7.52 11.69 -6.66
N LEU A 142 8.37 10.67 -6.77
CA LEU A 142 8.64 9.75 -5.66
C LEU A 142 9.28 10.48 -4.48
N TYR A 143 10.23 11.38 -4.72
CA TYR A 143 10.85 12.15 -3.64
C TYR A 143 9.85 13.13 -3.01
N GLU A 144 9.01 13.80 -3.80
CA GLU A 144 7.90 14.63 -3.29
C GLU A 144 6.95 13.81 -2.39
N PHE A 145 6.62 12.57 -2.79
CA PHE A 145 5.81 11.66 -2.01
C PHE A 145 6.47 11.30 -0.67
N ILE A 146 7.75 10.94 -0.69
CA ILE A 146 8.54 10.62 0.50
C ILE A 146 8.50 11.78 1.51
N LYS A 147 8.69 13.01 1.03
CA LYS A 147 8.69 14.22 1.89
C LYS A 147 7.30 14.56 2.43
N LYS A 148 6.26 14.36 1.63
CA LYS A 148 4.87 14.72 2.00
C LYS A 148 4.23 13.69 2.93
N PHE A 149 4.58 12.41 2.80
CA PHE A 149 3.93 11.30 3.54
C PHE A 149 4.93 10.41 4.29
N PRO A 150 5.76 10.96 5.21
CA PRO A 150 6.87 10.22 5.82
C PRO A 150 6.45 9.03 6.68
N ALA A 151 5.18 8.96 7.10
CA ALA A 151 4.62 7.86 7.88
C ALA A 151 3.91 6.79 7.03
N ASN A 152 3.92 6.92 5.69
CA ASN A 152 3.31 5.93 4.80
C ASN A 152 4.14 4.64 4.77
N GLU A 153 3.48 3.49 4.72
CA GLU A 153 4.14 2.17 4.73
C GLU A 153 5.00 1.91 3.49
N HIS A 154 4.73 2.56 2.36
CA HIS A 154 5.51 2.44 1.13
C HIS A 154 6.79 3.30 1.10
N ILE A 155 7.09 4.07 2.16
CA ILE A 155 8.29 4.92 2.19
C ILE A 155 9.60 4.14 1.96
N PRO A 156 9.81 2.96 2.55
CA PRO A 156 11.03 2.18 2.27
C PRO A 156 11.15 1.76 0.79
N GLU A 157 10.03 1.39 0.16
CA GLU A 157 9.98 1.03 -1.26
C GLU A 157 10.17 2.27 -2.15
N ALA A 158 9.51 3.37 -1.83
CA ALA A 158 9.66 4.65 -2.53
C ALA A 158 11.11 5.14 -2.54
N TRP A 159 11.82 5.03 -1.41
CA TRP A 159 13.24 5.37 -1.31
C TRP A 159 14.12 4.47 -2.19
N LYS A 160 13.87 3.15 -2.22
CA LYS A 160 14.62 2.23 -3.07
C LYS A 160 14.42 2.55 -4.55
N LEU A 161 13.17 2.77 -4.95
CA LEU A 161 12.84 3.11 -6.32
C LEU A 161 13.42 4.48 -6.72
N PHE A 162 13.31 5.48 -5.82
CA PHE A 162 13.92 6.79 -6.03
C PHE A 162 15.44 6.69 -6.23
N PHE A 163 16.12 5.90 -5.39
CA PHE A 163 17.55 5.62 -5.52
C PHE A 163 17.88 5.00 -6.90
N THR A 164 17.16 3.94 -7.28
CA THR A 164 17.38 3.27 -8.56
C THR A 164 17.20 4.20 -9.76
N LEU A 165 16.21 5.11 -9.69
CA LEU A 165 15.94 6.06 -10.78
C LEU A 165 16.86 7.29 -10.78
N SER A 166 17.52 7.59 -9.66
CA SER A 166 18.38 8.77 -9.52
C SER A 166 19.86 8.47 -9.77
N VAL A 167 20.27 7.22 -9.64
CA VAL A 167 21.67 6.79 -9.83
C VAL A 167 21.79 6.14 -11.21
N GLU A 168 22.13 6.95 -12.24
CA GLU A 168 22.30 6.45 -13.61
C GLU A 168 23.49 5.48 -13.76
N HIS A 169 24.59 5.79 -13.06
CA HIS A 169 25.81 4.98 -13.08
C HIS A 169 26.16 4.49 -11.69
N TYR A 170 26.16 3.19 -11.51
CA TYR A 170 26.47 2.57 -10.24
C TYR A 170 28.00 2.50 -10.03
N ASN A 171 28.58 3.61 -9.59
CA ASN A 171 29.99 3.75 -9.27
C ASN A 171 30.18 4.54 -7.94
N PRO A 172 31.36 4.50 -7.31
CA PRO A 172 31.58 5.14 -6.01
C PRO A 172 31.29 6.63 -5.99
N GLU A 173 31.58 7.33 -7.08
CA GLU A 173 31.38 8.77 -7.22
C GLU A 173 29.89 9.12 -7.19
N SER A 174 29.08 8.49 -8.07
CA SER A 174 27.64 8.71 -8.13
C SER A 174 26.90 8.29 -6.86
N LEU A 175 27.38 7.21 -6.20
CA LEU A 175 26.83 6.77 -4.92
C LEU A 175 27.14 7.78 -3.81
N ALA A 176 28.35 8.35 -3.79
CA ALA A 176 28.74 9.37 -2.82
C ALA A 176 27.96 10.68 -3.03
N GLU A 177 27.77 11.10 -4.29
CA GLU A 177 26.96 12.26 -4.67
C GLU A 177 25.51 12.08 -4.22
N PHE A 178 24.91 10.93 -4.49
CA PHE A 178 23.53 10.63 -4.05
C PHE A 178 23.39 10.74 -2.52
N ILE A 179 24.33 10.19 -1.73
CA ILE A 179 24.28 10.29 -0.26
C ILE A 179 24.48 11.73 0.22
N PHE A 180 25.31 12.51 -0.48
CA PHE A 180 25.54 13.92 -0.18
C PHE A 180 24.26 14.74 -0.41
N ASP A 181 23.56 14.51 -1.53
CA ASP A 181 22.34 15.19 -1.89
C ASP A 181 21.13 14.76 -1.05
N TYR A 182 21.11 13.48 -0.62
CA TYR A 182 20.00 12.88 0.14
C TYR A 182 20.47 12.27 1.47
N PRO A 183 20.94 13.09 2.44
CA PRO A 183 21.51 12.60 3.70
C PRO A 183 20.49 11.87 4.59
N GLU A 184 19.19 12.09 4.38
CA GLU A 184 18.09 11.40 5.06
C GLU A 184 17.77 10.02 4.47
N PHE A 185 18.44 9.58 3.40
CA PHE A 185 18.24 8.25 2.81
C PHE A 185 18.42 7.14 3.87
N PRO A 186 17.39 6.31 4.11
CA PRO A 186 17.40 5.40 5.25
C PRO A 186 18.41 4.24 5.11
N PHE A 187 18.83 3.91 3.87
CA PHE A 187 19.73 2.81 3.57
C PHE A 187 21.18 3.29 3.30
N LYS A 188 21.52 4.52 3.69
CA LYS A 188 22.86 5.13 3.44
C LYS A 188 24.02 4.27 3.93
N ASN A 189 23.88 3.58 5.07
CA ASN A 189 24.96 2.75 5.61
C ASN A 189 25.30 1.58 4.68
N SER A 190 24.31 1.00 4.01
CA SER A 190 24.55 -0.05 3.00
C SER A 190 25.31 0.51 1.81
N ILE A 191 24.95 1.72 1.34
CA ILE A 191 25.65 2.38 0.23
C ILE A 191 27.06 2.78 0.61
N ILE A 192 27.30 3.30 1.83
CA ILE A 192 28.64 3.61 2.31
C ILE A 192 29.54 2.35 2.32
N GLN A 193 29.00 1.21 2.76
CA GLN A 193 29.71 -0.06 2.69
C GLN A 193 29.99 -0.48 1.24
N GLU A 194 29.04 -0.28 0.32
CA GLU A 194 29.24 -0.55 -1.10
C GLU A 194 30.29 0.35 -1.73
N ILE A 195 30.30 1.66 -1.41
CA ILE A 195 31.35 2.58 -1.85
C ILE A 195 32.73 2.09 -1.40
N GLN A 196 32.88 1.71 -0.12
CA GLN A 196 34.14 1.17 0.42
C GLN A 196 34.56 -0.09 -0.34
N VAL A 197 33.61 -1.01 -0.58
CA VAL A 197 33.89 -2.26 -1.31
C VAL A 197 34.15 -1.98 -2.80
N ALA A 198 33.43 -1.07 -3.41
CA ALA A 198 33.64 -0.68 -4.82
C ALA A 198 35.02 -0.05 -5.04
N GLY A 199 35.55 0.71 -4.06
CA GLY A 199 36.90 1.29 -4.07
C GLY A 199 38.03 0.28 -3.84
N MET A 200 37.75 -0.98 -3.47
CA MET A 200 38.78 -1.99 -3.30
C MET A 200 39.43 -2.35 -4.64
N GLU A 201 40.76 -2.24 -4.70
CA GLU A 201 41.55 -2.82 -5.78
C GLU A 201 41.76 -4.31 -5.49
N LEU A 202 41.13 -5.16 -6.31
CA LEU A 202 41.22 -6.60 -6.18
C LEU A 202 41.92 -7.19 -7.41
N ILE A 203 42.82 -8.12 -7.14
CA ILE A 203 43.63 -8.82 -8.15
C ILE A 203 43.07 -10.24 -8.26
N ARG A 204 42.61 -10.64 -9.46
CA ARG A 204 42.17 -12.01 -9.72
C ARG A 204 43.41 -12.95 -9.74
N VAL A 205 43.33 -14.02 -8.97
CA VAL A 205 44.39 -15.02 -8.86
C VAL A 205 43.83 -16.41 -9.06
N ASN A 206 44.58 -17.24 -9.83
CA ASN A 206 44.31 -18.68 -9.92
C ASN A 206 45.15 -19.42 -8.86
N SER A 207 44.51 -20.31 -8.13
CA SER A 207 45.14 -21.20 -7.17
C SER A 207 44.51 -22.57 -7.25
N ASN A 208 45.30 -23.59 -7.63
CA ASN A 208 44.83 -24.98 -7.80
C ASN A 208 43.63 -25.12 -8.73
N ASP A 209 43.70 -24.50 -9.91
CA ASP A 209 42.67 -24.48 -10.94
C ASP A 209 41.33 -23.84 -10.51
N LYS A 210 41.36 -23.07 -9.42
CA LYS A 210 40.23 -22.25 -8.98
C LYS A 210 40.64 -20.78 -8.91
N PHE A 211 39.69 -19.90 -9.14
CA PHE A 211 39.86 -18.45 -9.16
C PHE A 211 39.28 -17.83 -7.90
N GLY A 212 39.96 -16.79 -7.44
CA GLY A 212 39.56 -15.92 -6.34
C GLY A 212 40.15 -14.51 -6.51
N PHE A 213 39.96 -13.65 -5.53
CA PHE A 213 40.54 -12.31 -5.50
C PHE A 213 41.34 -12.07 -4.23
N ILE A 214 42.50 -11.44 -4.38
CA ILE A 214 43.33 -10.93 -3.28
C ILE A 214 43.27 -9.39 -3.28
N ASP A 215 43.54 -8.78 -2.11
CA ASP A 215 43.82 -7.35 -1.97
C ASP A 215 45.26 -7.02 -2.42
N THR A 216 45.58 -5.74 -2.42
CA THR A 216 46.94 -5.24 -2.73
C THR A 216 48.01 -5.67 -1.74
N SER A 217 47.62 -6.19 -0.58
CA SER A 217 48.51 -6.76 0.44
C SER A 217 48.74 -8.27 0.26
N GLY A 218 48.04 -8.91 -0.69
CA GLY A 218 48.10 -10.33 -0.96
C GLY A 218 47.20 -11.21 -0.11
N ASN A 219 46.27 -10.62 0.65
CA ASN A 219 45.28 -11.38 1.43
C ASN A 219 44.08 -11.74 0.59
N TRP A 220 43.57 -12.96 0.77
CA TRP A 220 42.35 -13.39 0.12
C TRP A 220 41.12 -12.57 0.62
N VAL A 221 40.47 -11.90 -0.29
CA VAL A 221 39.14 -11.24 -0.07
C VAL A 221 38.04 -12.16 -0.55
N VAL A 222 38.25 -12.81 -1.70
CA VAL A 222 37.37 -13.84 -2.23
C VAL A 222 38.23 -15.11 -2.39
N THR A 223 37.87 -16.17 -1.68
CA THR A 223 38.58 -17.44 -1.70
C THR A 223 38.57 -18.07 -3.10
N PRO A 224 39.62 -18.86 -3.47
CA PRO A 224 39.68 -19.47 -4.80
C PRO A 224 38.80 -20.72 -4.91
N ASP A 225 37.50 -20.51 -4.94
CA ASP A 225 36.47 -21.57 -4.97
C ASP A 225 35.78 -21.69 -6.33
N TYR A 226 36.02 -20.75 -7.25
CA TYR A 226 35.31 -20.63 -8.52
C TYR A 226 36.05 -21.29 -9.68
N GLU A 227 35.32 -22.01 -10.55
CA GLU A 227 35.85 -22.65 -11.78
C GLU A 227 36.22 -21.61 -12.82
N GLU A 228 35.36 -20.58 -12.96
CA GLU A 228 35.64 -19.38 -13.72
C GLU A 228 35.23 -18.16 -12.91
N LEU A 229 35.93 -17.06 -13.12
CA LEU A 229 35.69 -15.81 -12.42
C LEU A 229 36.15 -14.65 -13.31
N THR A 230 35.25 -13.74 -13.68
CA THR A 230 35.63 -12.55 -14.46
C THR A 230 36.17 -11.44 -13.55
N ASN A 231 36.74 -10.40 -14.15
CA ASN A 231 37.01 -9.16 -13.41
C ASN A 231 35.67 -8.48 -13.10
N PHE A 232 35.65 -7.67 -12.04
CA PHE A 232 34.46 -6.89 -11.65
C PHE A 232 34.12 -5.85 -12.71
N GLN A 233 32.85 -5.85 -13.13
CA GLN A 233 32.25 -4.79 -13.93
C GLN A 233 30.95 -4.34 -13.21
N GLU A 234 30.80 -3.04 -13.05
CA GLU A 234 29.65 -2.46 -12.31
C GLU A 234 29.46 -3.08 -10.91
N GLY A 235 30.59 -3.43 -10.24
CA GLY A 235 30.60 -4.00 -8.91
C GLY A 235 30.29 -5.48 -8.80
N LEU A 236 30.03 -6.16 -9.93
CA LEU A 236 29.74 -7.59 -10.00
C LEU A 236 30.78 -8.32 -10.88
N ALA A 237 31.08 -9.55 -10.54
CA ALA A 237 31.86 -10.48 -11.36
C ALA A 237 31.02 -11.71 -11.65
N VAL A 238 31.09 -12.21 -12.90
CA VAL A 238 30.54 -13.52 -13.24
C VAL A 238 31.39 -14.58 -12.57
N ALA A 239 30.75 -15.50 -11.86
CA ALA A 239 31.41 -16.59 -11.16
C ALA A 239 30.73 -17.92 -11.48
N VAL A 240 31.52 -18.98 -11.64
CA VAL A 240 31.06 -20.31 -12.03
C VAL A 240 31.34 -21.31 -10.93
N VAL A 241 30.31 -22.02 -10.54
CA VAL A 241 30.37 -23.15 -9.60
C VAL A 241 29.47 -24.28 -10.12
N ASN A 242 29.99 -25.50 -10.21
CA ASN A 242 29.29 -26.68 -10.72
C ASN A 242 28.70 -26.42 -12.13
N GLU A 243 29.51 -25.85 -13.01
CA GLU A 243 29.13 -25.52 -14.40
C GLU A 243 27.94 -24.56 -14.50
N LYS A 244 27.59 -23.83 -13.43
CA LYS A 244 26.52 -22.83 -13.42
C LYS A 244 27.08 -21.45 -13.13
N TYR A 245 26.56 -20.49 -13.87
CA TYR A 245 26.94 -19.08 -13.85
C TYR A 245 26.01 -18.29 -12.92
N GLY A 246 26.61 -17.41 -12.14
CA GLY A 246 25.94 -16.44 -11.29
C GLY A 246 26.81 -15.19 -11.13
N TYR A 247 26.44 -14.30 -10.22
CA TYR A 247 27.17 -13.06 -10.01
C TYR A 247 27.49 -12.84 -8.53
N ILE A 248 28.74 -12.50 -8.26
CA ILE A 248 29.21 -12.16 -6.92
C ILE A 248 29.64 -10.70 -6.83
N ASN A 249 29.53 -10.13 -5.63
CA ASN A 249 30.11 -8.83 -5.32
C ASN A 249 31.60 -8.94 -4.90
N LYS A 250 32.25 -7.80 -4.65
CA LYS A 250 33.67 -7.75 -4.23
C LYS A 250 33.96 -8.39 -2.88
N LYS A 251 32.92 -8.76 -2.10
CA LYS A 251 33.05 -9.55 -0.86
C LYS A 251 32.99 -11.06 -1.09
N GLY A 252 32.69 -11.49 -2.32
CA GLY A 252 32.44 -12.89 -2.64
C GLY A 252 31.03 -13.37 -2.33
N GLU A 253 30.10 -12.44 -2.02
CA GLU A 253 28.70 -12.77 -1.76
C GLU A 253 27.95 -12.91 -3.07
N TRP A 254 27.14 -13.98 -3.20
CA TRP A 254 26.25 -14.16 -4.34
C TRP A 254 25.14 -13.10 -4.34
N ILE A 255 25.14 -12.26 -5.34
CA ILE A 255 24.03 -11.32 -5.62
C ILE A 255 22.99 -12.02 -6.47
N ILE A 256 23.46 -12.79 -7.46
CA ILE A 256 22.61 -13.66 -8.28
C ILE A 256 23.19 -15.06 -8.17
N SER A 257 22.39 -15.99 -7.62
CA SER A 257 22.83 -17.37 -7.42
C SER A 257 23.16 -18.08 -8.73
N PRO A 258 24.13 -19.03 -8.73
CA PRO A 258 24.56 -19.73 -9.95
C PRO A 258 23.47 -20.70 -10.42
N ASN A 259 22.69 -20.26 -11.42
CA ASN A 259 21.61 -21.05 -11.99
C ASN A 259 21.43 -20.86 -13.51
N TYR A 260 22.36 -20.14 -14.15
CA TYR A 260 22.41 -19.94 -15.58
C TYR A 260 23.39 -20.90 -16.24
N ASP A 261 23.18 -21.18 -17.51
CA ASP A 261 24.05 -22.02 -18.33
C ASP A 261 25.23 -21.22 -18.88
N GLU A 262 25.01 -19.92 -19.17
CA GLU A 262 26.03 -18.94 -19.53
C GLU A 262 25.63 -17.56 -18.99
N ALA A 263 26.60 -16.67 -18.78
CA ALA A 263 26.37 -15.30 -18.37
C ALA A 263 27.46 -14.35 -18.87
N GLU A 264 27.05 -13.17 -19.32
CA GLU A 264 27.94 -12.06 -19.68
C GLU A 264 28.07 -11.08 -18.49
N ASN A 265 29.11 -10.25 -18.49
CA ASN A 265 29.24 -9.18 -17.50
C ASN A 265 28.14 -8.13 -17.65
N PHE A 266 27.77 -7.50 -16.52
CA PHE A 266 26.85 -6.36 -16.54
C PHE A 266 27.42 -5.17 -17.32
N GLN A 267 26.57 -4.56 -18.14
CA GLN A 267 26.86 -3.32 -18.88
C GLN A 267 25.62 -2.43 -18.86
N ASN A 268 25.73 -1.20 -18.40
CA ASN A 268 24.64 -0.24 -18.25
C ASN A 268 23.45 -0.80 -17.45
N GLY A 269 23.76 -1.51 -16.34
CA GLY A 269 22.78 -2.05 -15.41
C GLY A 269 22.08 -3.34 -15.84
N VAL A 270 22.45 -3.91 -17.00
CA VAL A 270 21.86 -5.15 -17.54
C VAL A 270 22.93 -6.15 -17.93
N ALA A 271 22.55 -7.44 -17.95
CA ALA A 271 23.41 -8.52 -18.43
C ALA A 271 22.60 -9.52 -19.25
N ILE A 272 23.27 -10.16 -20.23
CA ILE A 272 22.72 -11.27 -20.99
C ILE A 272 23.09 -12.57 -20.31
N VAL A 273 22.11 -13.45 -20.12
CA VAL A 273 22.30 -14.79 -19.55
C VAL A 273 21.57 -15.82 -20.41
N ILE A 274 22.06 -17.06 -20.40
CA ILE A 274 21.39 -18.20 -21.04
C ILE A 274 20.88 -19.15 -19.96
N LYS A 275 19.64 -19.57 -20.09
CA LYS A 275 19.01 -20.58 -19.23
C LYS A 275 18.10 -21.49 -20.05
N ASN A 276 18.38 -22.80 -20.03
CA ASN A 276 17.64 -23.80 -20.81
C ASN A 276 17.55 -23.42 -22.29
N ASP A 277 18.69 -23.11 -22.90
CA ASP A 277 18.85 -22.67 -24.31
C ASP A 277 18.06 -21.39 -24.66
N ARG A 278 17.64 -20.60 -23.69
CA ARG A 278 16.97 -19.31 -23.87
C ARG A 278 17.85 -18.17 -23.37
N GLN A 279 18.02 -17.22 -24.26
CA GLN A 279 18.69 -15.96 -23.92
C GLN A 279 17.70 -15.06 -23.15
N LEU A 280 18.15 -14.52 -22.03
CA LEU A 280 17.40 -13.62 -21.15
C LEU A 280 18.22 -12.37 -20.91
N LEU A 281 17.56 -11.24 -20.80
CA LEU A 281 18.13 -10.01 -20.28
C LEU A 281 17.72 -9.90 -18.82
N ILE A 282 18.69 -9.68 -17.94
CA ILE A 282 18.47 -9.49 -16.52
C ILE A 282 18.97 -8.11 -16.10
N ASP A 283 18.31 -7.50 -15.14
CA ASP A 283 18.78 -6.32 -14.41
C ASP A 283 19.50 -6.72 -13.12
N ARG A 284 20.15 -5.74 -12.52
CA ARG A 284 20.93 -5.91 -11.30
C ARG A 284 20.07 -6.01 -10.03
#